data_c30bcfd9f1f1d67ab1bd1125b2d31b65
#
_entry.id   c30bcfd9f1f1d67ab1bd1125b2d31b65
#
_cell.length_a   1.000
_cell.length_b   1.000
_cell.length_c   1.000
_cell.angle_alpha   90.00
_cell.angle_beta   90.00
_cell.angle_gamma   90.00
#
_symmetry.space_group_name_H-M   'P 1'
#
loop_
_entity.id
_entity.type
_entity.pdbx_description
1 polymer ?
#
loop_
_entity_poly.entity_id
_entity_poly.type
_entity_poly.pdbx_seq_one_letter_code
_entity_poly.pdbx_strand_id
1 'polypeptide(L)'
;MSDEYVLICVAWPYANGPLHLGHVAGCYLPPDIHSRYERALGNRVLMVSGSDEHGTPITVTAETEGVMPQEIVDRYHEINTQALLDLGCSWEPNIDPRGPEYGGSLFNRTTDPEHKKFVKENFISLLEAGMFEQKTMQQYYEIRSDGGGRFLPDRYVEGECPICGDDGARGDQCDECGATYEAHELNNPRSKMNPEAEIEIRDTEHFFYRLDRFQYVLEQHANDRAPVWKANVRAMTKQWLDMGLRPRAVTRDLEWGISLPLEGDEWNGKCVYVWFEAVQGYYSCARIWSRRYANKNEWRKWWCISEDGATPRHLYFLGKDNIPFHTVIWPALIMGLNHANNGFDESDQIELPGPGDLALEANVPAMEYLMLAGGQFSKSRKHAIWLPSFLERFDP
;
A
#
# COMPACT_ATOMS: atom_id res chain seq x y z
N MET A 1 -14.22 27.52 -16.42
CA MET A 1 -14.07 26.06 -16.21
C MET A 1 -12.64 25.88 -15.75
N SER A 2 -12.41 25.26 -14.60
CA SER A 2 -11.05 24.97 -14.15
C SER A 2 -10.47 23.90 -15.09
N ASP A 3 -9.19 24.03 -15.44
CA ASP A 3 -8.47 23.09 -16.32
C ASP A 3 -7.36 22.41 -15.49
N GLU A 4 -7.77 21.91 -14.32
CA GLU A 4 -6.86 21.33 -13.34
C GLU A 4 -6.54 19.87 -13.67
N TYR A 5 -5.33 19.45 -13.34
CA TYR A 5 -4.96 18.05 -13.32
C TYR A 5 -5.30 17.45 -11.96
N VAL A 6 -6.20 16.47 -11.95
CA VAL A 6 -6.67 15.77 -10.73
C VAL A 6 -6.29 14.31 -10.81
N LEU A 7 -5.44 13.87 -9.90
CA LEU A 7 -5.07 12.48 -9.71
C LEU A 7 -5.91 11.89 -8.59
N ILE A 8 -6.70 10.87 -8.90
CA ILE A 8 -7.51 10.14 -7.92
C ILE A 8 -6.86 8.79 -7.69
N CYS A 9 -6.32 8.61 -6.50
CA CYS A 9 -5.67 7.39 -6.05
C CYS A 9 -6.63 6.63 -5.13
N VAL A 10 -6.90 5.38 -5.48
CA VAL A 10 -7.81 4.51 -4.73
C VAL A 10 -7.00 3.39 -4.10
N ALA A 11 -7.12 3.19 -2.77
CA ALA A 11 -6.33 2.20 -2.05
C ALA A 11 -6.49 0.79 -2.63
N TRP A 12 -5.39 0.07 -2.66
CA TRP A 12 -5.29 -1.25 -3.29
C TRP A 12 -5.74 -2.36 -2.33
N PRO A 13 -6.73 -3.19 -2.68
CA PRO A 13 -7.15 -4.32 -1.86
C PRO A 13 -6.27 -5.53 -2.12
N TYR A 14 -6.04 -6.34 -1.08
CA TYR A 14 -5.43 -7.66 -1.26
C TYR A 14 -6.29 -8.55 -2.17
N ALA A 15 -5.65 -9.16 -3.18
CA ALA A 15 -6.26 -10.14 -4.07
C ALA A 15 -6.30 -11.56 -3.47
N ASN A 16 -6.78 -11.68 -2.22
CA ASN A 16 -6.92 -12.95 -1.50
C ASN A 16 -8.37 -13.34 -1.21
N GLY A 17 -9.32 -12.68 -1.87
CA GLY A 17 -10.75 -12.92 -1.74
C GLY A 17 -11.57 -11.86 -2.49
N PRO A 18 -12.90 -12.10 -2.64
CA PRO A 18 -13.77 -11.14 -3.30
C PRO A 18 -13.85 -9.82 -2.52
N LEU A 19 -14.20 -8.74 -3.22
CA LEU A 19 -14.58 -7.49 -2.57
C LEU A 19 -15.92 -7.66 -1.85
N HIS A 20 -16.12 -6.87 -0.78
CA HIS A 20 -17.37 -6.81 -0.04
C HIS A 20 -17.88 -5.36 0.04
N LEU A 21 -19.14 -5.18 0.45
CA LEU A 21 -19.78 -3.85 0.50
C LEU A 21 -19.00 -2.83 1.35
N GLY A 22 -18.22 -3.27 2.34
CA GLY A 22 -17.33 -2.38 3.09
C GLY A 22 -16.25 -1.75 2.21
N HIS A 23 -15.67 -2.49 1.25
CA HIS A 23 -14.74 -1.93 0.27
C HIS A 23 -15.46 -0.95 -0.68
N VAL A 24 -16.65 -1.32 -1.13
CA VAL A 24 -17.44 -0.47 -2.05
C VAL A 24 -17.74 0.88 -1.41
N ALA A 25 -18.34 0.87 -0.23
CA ALA A 25 -18.75 2.10 0.47
C ALA A 25 -17.56 2.94 0.95
N GLY A 26 -16.48 2.28 1.39
CA GLY A 26 -15.32 2.94 1.99
C GLY A 26 -14.26 3.37 0.99
N CYS A 27 -14.12 2.68 -0.13
CA CYS A 27 -12.94 2.85 -0.97
C CYS A 27 -13.23 3.02 -2.47
N TYR A 28 -14.23 2.34 -3.07
CA TYR A 28 -14.37 2.33 -4.53
C TYR A 28 -15.45 3.24 -5.08
N LEU A 29 -16.62 3.31 -4.44
CA LEU A 29 -17.72 4.15 -4.90
C LEU A 29 -17.45 5.65 -4.72
N PRO A 30 -16.94 6.14 -3.56
CA PRO A 30 -16.65 7.56 -3.38
C PRO A 30 -15.67 8.16 -4.41
N PRO A 31 -14.52 7.54 -4.73
CA PRO A 31 -13.62 8.07 -5.74
C PRO A 31 -14.20 8.02 -7.15
N ASP A 32 -15.01 7.01 -7.50
CA ASP A 32 -15.68 6.96 -8.80
C ASP A 32 -16.66 8.12 -8.96
N ILE A 33 -17.51 8.38 -7.96
CA ILE A 33 -18.41 9.53 -7.96
C ILE A 33 -17.62 10.83 -8.07
N HIS A 34 -16.53 10.96 -7.31
CA HIS A 34 -15.70 12.15 -7.34
C HIS A 34 -15.02 12.35 -8.70
N SER A 35 -14.53 11.27 -9.32
CA SER A 35 -13.91 11.34 -10.65
C SER A 35 -14.89 11.82 -11.73
N ARG A 36 -16.14 11.34 -11.69
CA ARG A 36 -17.20 11.78 -12.58
C ARG A 36 -17.54 13.26 -12.36
N TYR A 37 -17.62 13.69 -11.11
CA TYR A 37 -17.84 15.09 -10.75
C TYR A 37 -16.74 16.01 -11.29
N GLU A 38 -15.48 15.66 -11.09
CA GLU A 38 -14.34 16.44 -11.59
C GLU A 38 -14.31 16.50 -13.12
N ARG A 39 -14.59 15.39 -13.80
CA ARG A 39 -14.74 15.38 -15.27
C ARG A 39 -15.90 16.29 -15.74
N ALA A 40 -17.02 16.30 -15.03
CA ALA A 40 -18.16 17.16 -15.33
C ALA A 40 -17.85 18.65 -15.14
N LEU A 41 -16.94 19.02 -14.22
CA LEU A 41 -16.42 20.37 -14.07
C LEU A 41 -15.47 20.80 -15.20
N GLY A 42 -15.04 19.85 -16.04
CA GLY A 42 -14.10 20.10 -17.13
C GLY A 42 -12.64 19.76 -16.80
N ASN A 43 -12.34 19.30 -15.59
CA ASN A 43 -11.00 18.95 -15.16
C ASN A 43 -10.45 17.72 -15.91
N ARG A 44 -9.13 17.59 -15.91
CA ARG A 44 -8.37 16.45 -16.43
C ARG A 44 -8.16 15.46 -15.31
N VAL A 45 -8.77 14.26 -15.42
CA VAL A 45 -8.82 13.30 -14.32
C VAL A 45 -8.14 12.01 -14.70
N LEU A 46 -7.12 11.62 -13.95
CA LEU A 46 -6.56 10.28 -13.99
C LEU A 46 -6.90 9.54 -12.68
N MET A 47 -7.67 8.45 -12.78
CA MET A 47 -8.03 7.60 -11.65
C MET A 47 -7.21 6.31 -11.67
N VAL A 48 -6.49 6.01 -10.60
CA VAL A 48 -5.58 4.86 -10.51
C VAL A 48 -5.83 4.02 -9.26
N SER A 49 -5.80 2.70 -9.45
CA SER A 49 -5.83 1.68 -8.41
C SER A 49 -5.28 0.35 -8.94
N GLY A 50 -5.47 -0.71 -8.19
CA GLY A 50 -5.15 -2.06 -8.61
C GLY A 50 -5.31 -3.07 -7.49
N SER A 51 -4.92 -4.31 -7.75
CA SER A 51 -4.86 -5.39 -6.78
C SER A 51 -3.50 -5.46 -6.11
N ASP A 52 -3.49 -5.46 -4.77
CA ASP A 52 -2.31 -5.81 -3.97
C ASP A 52 -2.18 -7.33 -3.94
N GLU A 53 -1.11 -7.85 -4.55
CA GLU A 53 -0.98 -9.26 -4.89
C GLU A 53 0.19 -9.97 -4.22
N HIS A 54 0.95 -9.27 -3.39
CA HIS A 54 2.09 -9.81 -2.67
C HIS A 54 1.81 -9.92 -1.16
N GLY A 55 2.81 -10.43 -0.43
CA GLY A 55 2.79 -10.50 1.03
C GLY A 55 2.05 -11.69 1.62
N THR A 56 2.09 -11.76 2.94
CA THR A 56 1.60 -12.91 3.73
C THR A 56 0.11 -13.23 3.57
N PRO A 57 -0.82 -12.26 3.35
CA PRO A 57 -2.22 -12.61 3.13
C PRO A 57 -2.45 -13.50 1.91
N ILE A 58 -1.65 -13.33 0.85
CA ILE A 58 -1.72 -14.13 -0.36
C ILE A 58 -1.11 -15.51 -0.13
N THR A 59 0.09 -15.58 0.43
CA THR A 59 0.79 -16.86 0.65
C THR A 59 0.04 -17.76 1.62
N VAL A 60 -0.50 -17.22 2.72
CA VAL A 60 -1.34 -17.97 3.66
C VAL A 60 -2.59 -18.53 2.97
N THR A 61 -3.26 -17.75 2.11
CA THR A 61 -4.41 -18.23 1.35
C THR A 61 -4.01 -19.35 0.38
N ALA A 62 -2.91 -19.16 -0.34
CA ALA A 62 -2.38 -20.15 -1.29
C ALA A 62 -2.01 -21.47 -0.61
N GLU A 63 -1.29 -21.42 0.51
CA GLU A 63 -0.93 -22.60 1.30
C GLU A 63 -2.19 -23.30 1.85
N THR A 64 -3.19 -22.56 2.31
CA THR A 64 -4.46 -23.12 2.82
C THR A 64 -5.24 -23.83 1.72
N GLU A 65 -5.23 -23.31 0.50
CA GLU A 65 -5.92 -23.91 -0.66
C GLU A 65 -5.05 -24.97 -1.39
N GLY A 66 -3.76 -25.06 -1.07
CA GLY A 66 -2.82 -26.00 -1.73
C GLY A 66 -2.52 -25.64 -3.19
N VAL A 67 -2.50 -24.34 -3.53
CA VAL A 67 -2.23 -23.82 -4.87
C VAL A 67 -1.07 -22.81 -4.86
N MET A 68 -0.61 -22.40 -6.01
CA MET A 68 0.43 -21.37 -6.11
C MET A 68 -0.17 -19.97 -5.83
N PRO A 69 0.60 -19.06 -5.19
CA PRO A 69 0.16 -17.68 -4.95
C PRO A 69 -0.33 -16.95 -6.21
N GLN A 70 0.29 -17.21 -7.37
CA GLN A 70 -0.12 -16.65 -8.64
C GLN A 70 -1.56 -17.03 -9.03
N GLU A 71 -1.99 -18.25 -8.76
CA GLU A 71 -3.36 -18.72 -9.05
C GLU A 71 -4.40 -17.98 -8.19
N ILE A 72 -4.05 -17.69 -6.93
CA ILE A 72 -4.92 -16.92 -6.03
C ILE A 72 -5.11 -15.50 -6.58
N VAL A 73 -4.02 -14.81 -6.89
CA VAL A 73 -4.08 -13.41 -7.31
C VAL A 73 -4.71 -13.25 -8.70
N ASP A 74 -4.46 -14.17 -9.63
CA ASP A 74 -5.09 -14.14 -10.96
C ASP A 74 -6.61 -14.28 -10.84
N ARG A 75 -7.07 -15.25 -10.05
CA ARG A 75 -8.49 -15.47 -9.78
C ARG A 75 -9.18 -14.26 -9.18
N TYR A 76 -8.62 -13.70 -8.11
CA TYR A 76 -9.28 -12.61 -7.41
C TYR A 76 -9.08 -11.25 -8.06
N HIS A 77 -8.02 -11.05 -8.82
CA HIS A 77 -7.89 -9.86 -9.65
C HIS A 77 -9.02 -9.81 -10.70
N GLU A 78 -9.27 -10.91 -11.41
CA GLU A 78 -10.33 -11.00 -12.40
C GLU A 78 -11.72 -10.79 -11.78
N ILE A 79 -12.04 -11.54 -10.70
CA ILE A 79 -13.32 -11.43 -9.99
C ILE A 79 -13.56 -9.99 -9.49
N ASN A 80 -12.57 -9.38 -8.88
CA ASN A 80 -12.71 -8.06 -8.29
C ASN A 80 -12.82 -6.96 -9.35
N THR A 81 -12.02 -7.05 -10.42
CA THR A 81 -12.11 -6.11 -11.55
C THR A 81 -13.48 -6.17 -12.20
N GLN A 82 -13.96 -7.38 -12.52
CA GLN A 82 -15.28 -7.56 -13.13
C GLN A 82 -16.40 -7.04 -12.21
N ALA A 83 -16.36 -7.36 -10.92
CA ALA A 83 -17.38 -6.89 -9.98
C ALA A 83 -17.40 -5.36 -9.84
N LEU A 84 -16.27 -4.68 -9.96
CA LEU A 84 -16.23 -3.21 -9.97
C LEU A 84 -16.80 -2.63 -11.28
N LEU A 85 -16.58 -3.27 -12.41
CA LEU A 85 -17.18 -2.89 -13.69
C LEU A 85 -18.69 -3.12 -13.67
N ASP A 86 -19.14 -4.27 -13.17
CA ASP A 86 -20.56 -4.59 -13.01
C ASP A 86 -21.28 -3.63 -12.05
N LEU A 87 -20.57 -3.12 -11.05
CA LEU A 87 -21.06 -2.04 -10.17
C LEU A 87 -21.18 -0.68 -10.89
N GLY A 88 -20.64 -0.57 -12.10
CA GLY A 88 -20.62 0.67 -12.88
C GLY A 88 -19.49 1.62 -12.53
N CYS A 89 -18.47 1.20 -11.79
CA CYS A 89 -17.27 2.02 -11.56
C CYS A 89 -16.51 2.27 -12.88
N SER A 90 -16.07 3.50 -13.10
CA SER A 90 -15.49 3.98 -14.37
C SER A 90 -14.00 3.61 -14.53
N TRP A 91 -13.68 2.31 -14.37
CA TRP A 91 -12.34 1.77 -14.68
C TRP A 91 -12.14 1.55 -16.18
N GLU A 92 -13.21 1.55 -16.96
CA GLU A 92 -13.22 1.52 -18.42
C GLU A 92 -14.20 2.59 -18.96
N PRO A 93 -13.88 3.21 -20.10
CA PRO A 93 -12.67 3.05 -20.88
C PRO A 93 -11.43 3.67 -20.19
N ASN A 94 -10.23 3.15 -20.51
CA ASN A 94 -8.98 3.63 -19.90
C ASN A 94 -8.58 5.06 -20.36
N ILE A 95 -9.28 5.61 -21.33
CA ILE A 95 -9.07 6.96 -21.88
C ILE A 95 -10.35 7.76 -21.71
N ASP A 96 -10.23 9.02 -21.26
CA ASP A 96 -11.36 9.96 -21.24
C ASP A 96 -11.94 10.11 -22.66
N PRO A 97 -13.26 10.10 -22.85
CA PRO A 97 -13.86 10.25 -24.19
C PRO A 97 -13.46 11.54 -24.94
N ARG A 98 -12.98 12.56 -24.24
CA ARG A 98 -12.47 13.80 -24.83
C ARG A 98 -11.05 13.66 -25.41
N GLY A 99 -10.30 12.64 -24.99
CA GLY A 99 -8.94 12.33 -25.43
C GLY A 99 -8.00 12.01 -24.28
N PRO A 100 -6.84 11.38 -24.55
CA PRO A 100 -5.89 10.99 -23.52
C PRO A 100 -5.28 12.18 -22.75
N GLU A 101 -5.28 13.38 -23.31
CA GLU A 101 -4.84 14.59 -22.61
C GLU A 101 -5.79 15.01 -21.47
N TYR A 102 -7.00 14.47 -21.43
CA TYR A 102 -7.96 14.66 -20.35
C TYR A 102 -7.87 13.56 -19.27
N GLY A 103 -6.98 12.58 -19.45
CA GLY A 103 -6.77 11.49 -18.51
C GLY A 103 -7.54 10.23 -18.85
N GLY A 104 -7.97 9.52 -17.81
CA GLY A 104 -8.67 8.24 -17.94
C GLY A 104 -8.64 7.49 -16.61
N SER A 105 -8.49 6.16 -16.71
CA SER A 105 -8.38 5.29 -15.53
C SER A 105 -7.48 4.09 -15.80
N LEU A 106 -6.90 3.54 -14.73
CA LEU A 106 -6.20 2.27 -14.78
C LEU A 106 -6.38 1.50 -13.46
N PHE A 107 -6.97 0.32 -13.55
CA PHE A 107 -6.96 -0.67 -12.48
C PHE A 107 -5.89 -1.73 -12.81
N ASN A 108 -4.73 -1.65 -12.15
CA ASN A 108 -3.57 -2.50 -12.43
C ASN A 108 -3.39 -3.59 -11.36
N ARG A 109 -2.22 -4.17 -11.26
CA ARG A 109 -1.84 -5.21 -10.28
C ARG A 109 -0.38 -5.08 -9.89
N THR A 110 -0.01 -5.44 -8.64
CA THR A 110 1.39 -5.35 -8.17
C THR A 110 2.28 -6.43 -8.80
N THR A 111 1.71 -7.51 -9.35
CA THR A 111 2.46 -8.51 -10.13
C THR A 111 2.81 -8.05 -11.55
N ASP A 112 2.31 -6.90 -12.02
CA ASP A 112 2.67 -6.33 -13.33
C ASP A 112 4.20 -6.16 -13.45
N PRO A 113 4.84 -6.69 -14.50
CA PRO A 113 6.30 -6.60 -14.66
C PRO A 113 6.84 -5.16 -14.70
N GLU A 114 6.06 -4.21 -15.23
CA GLU A 114 6.45 -2.81 -15.27
C GLU A 114 6.40 -2.19 -13.87
N HIS A 115 5.40 -2.55 -13.05
CA HIS A 115 5.35 -2.14 -11.65
C HIS A 115 6.56 -2.70 -10.86
N LYS A 116 6.83 -4.01 -10.99
CA LYS A 116 7.99 -4.64 -10.33
C LYS A 116 9.31 -3.99 -10.70
N LYS A 117 9.50 -3.70 -11.99
CA LYS A 117 10.70 -3.00 -12.47
C LYS A 117 10.80 -1.61 -11.84
N PHE A 118 9.70 -0.87 -11.81
CA PHE A 118 9.63 0.47 -11.26
C PHE A 118 9.99 0.52 -9.76
N VAL A 119 9.45 -0.41 -8.97
CA VAL A 119 9.76 -0.51 -7.53
C VAL A 119 11.23 -0.81 -7.32
N LYS A 120 11.83 -1.70 -8.13
CA LYS A 120 13.27 -2.01 -8.07
C LYS A 120 14.14 -0.81 -8.40
N GLU A 121 13.80 -0.05 -9.43
CA GLU A 121 14.51 1.19 -9.80
C GLU A 121 14.45 2.21 -8.66
N ASN A 122 13.28 2.43 -8.07
CA ASN A 122 13.11 3.33 -6.93
C ASN A 122 13.88 2.86 -5.69
N PHE A 123 13.91 1.55 -5.43
CA PHE A 123 14.67 1.00 -4.31
C PHE A 123 16.16 1.33 -4.44
N ILE A 124 16.74 1.13 -5.63
CA ILE A 124 18.15 1.48 -5.88
C ILE A 124 18.38 2.99 -5.73
N SER A 125 17.52 3.83 -6.32
CA SER A 125 17.66 5.28 -6.20
C SER A 125 17.64 5.76 -4.74
N LEU A 126 16.75 5.20 -3.91
CA LEU A 126 16.68 5.51 -2.49
C LEU A 126 17.87 4.97 -1.70
N LEU A 127 18.40 3.80 -2.08
CA LEU A 127 19.60 3.22 -1.47
C LEU A 127 20.82 4.09 -1.75
N GLU A 128 21.03 4.49 -3.00
CA GLU A 128 22.13 5.36 -3.42
C GLU A 128 22.08 6.75 -2.78
N ALA A 129 20.86 7.26 -2.51
CA ALA A 129 20.65 8.52 -1.80
C ALA A 129 20.74 8.41 -0.26
N GLY A 130 21.14 7.25 0.29
CA GLY A 130 21.28 7.04 1.74
C GLY A 130 19.96 7.08 2.53
N MET A 131 18.82 6.76 1.87
CA MET A 131 17.51 6.73 2.52
C MET A 131 17.26 5.47 3.32
N PHE A 132 18.15 4.47 3.23
CA PHE A 132 18.06 3.24 4.00
C PHE A 132 19.23 3.10 4.98
N GLU A 133 18.94 2.47 6.11
CA GLU A 133 19.95 1.87 6.98
C GLU A 133 19.74 0.35 7.02
N GLN A 134 20.82 -0.39 7.16
CA GLN A 134 20.78 -1.84 7.30
C GLN A 134 20.88 -2.20 8.77
N LYS A 135 20.00 -3.09 9.24
CA LYS A 135 19.97 -3.56 10.63
C LYS A 135 19.67 -5.05 10.69
N THR A 136 20.29 -5.70 11.66
CA THR A 136 19.91 -7.03 12.10
C THR A 136 18.65 -6.96 12.96
N MET A 137 17.70 -7.82 12.71
CA MET A 137 16.53 -8.04 13.57
C MET A 137 16.34 -9.51 13.88
N GLN A 138 15.65 -9.81 14.98
CA GLN A 138 15.33 -11.18 15.39
C GLN A 138 13.96 -11.55 14.86
N GLN A 139 13.88 -12.76 14.26
CA GLN A 139 12.64 -13.28 13.70
C GLN A 139 12.54 -14.78 13.94
N TYR A 140 11.31 -15.30 14.10
CA TYR A 140 11.09 -16.73 14.21
C TYR A 140 11.43 -17.44 12.91
N TYR A 141 12.06 -18.60 13.06
CA TYR A 141 12.44 -19.49 11.97
C TYR A 141 11.84 -20.87 12.23
N GLU A 142 11.05 -21.39 11.29
CA GLU A 142 10.48 -22.74 11.33
C GLU A 142 11.53 -23.74 10.83
N ILE A 143 11.83 -24.73 11.64
CA ILE A 143 12.76 -25.83 11.28
C ILE A 143 11.93 -26.92 10.59
N ARG A 144 12.34 -27.31 9.39
CA ARG A 144 11.75 -28.44 8.66
C ARG A 144 12.48 -29.73 8.92
N SER A 145 11.78 -30.87 8.82
CA SER A 145 12.33 -32.23 9.03
C SER A 145 13.42 -32.61 8.04
N ASP A 146 13.53 -31.93 6.91
CA ASP A 146 14.59 -32.12 5.90
C ASP A 146 15.89 -31.36 6.21
N GLY A 147 15.96 -30.67 7.37
CA GLY A 147 17.07 -29.82 7.78
C GLY A 147 17.07 -28.41 7.20
N GLY A 148 16.13 -28.10 6.34
CA GLY A 148 15.84 -26.74 5.86
C GLY A 148 14.90 -25.99 6.81
N GLY A 149 14.37 -24.86 6.35
CA GLY A 149 13.37 -24.12 7.09
C GLY A 149 13.05 -22.80 6.40
N ARG A 150 12.26 -21.98 7.09
CA ARG A 150 11.88 -20.65 6.60
C ARG A 150 11.70 -19.67 7.76
N PHE A 151 11.99 -18.41 7.53
CA PHE A 151 11.56 -17.36 8.42
C PHE A 151 10.03 -17.24 8.42
N LEU A 152 9.47 -16.91 9.57
CA LEU A 152 8.02 -16.74 9.77
C LEU A 152 7.70 -15.26 9.95
N PRO A 153 7.40 -14.53 8.87
CA PRO A 153 7.02 -13.11 9.01
C PRO A 153 5.62 -13.00 9.63
N ASP A 154 5.48 -12.01 10.49
CA ASP A 154 4.26 -11.47 11.13
C ASP A 154 3.09 -12.49 11.25
N ARG A 155 2.35 -12.70 10.19
CA ARG A 155 1.10 -13.50 10.17
C ARG A 155 1.31 -15.02 10.11
N TYR A 156 2.55 -15.47 10.01
CA TYR A 156 2.89 -16.87 10.11
C TYR A 156 3.18 -17.33 11.54
N VAL A 157 3.25 -16.38 12.50
CA VAL A 157 3.40 -16.68 13.93
C VAL A 157 2.09 -16.35 14.64
N GLU A 158 1.66 -17.25 15.48
CA GLU A 158 0.56 -17.08 16.44
C GLU A 158 1.02 -17.48 17.84
N GLY A 159 0.38 -16.91 18.86
CA GLY A 159 0.65 -17.20 20.24
C GLY A 159 -0.29 -16.47 21.19
N GLU A 160 0.02 -16.48 22.48
CA GLU A 160 -0.75 -15.74 23.47
C GLU A 160 -0.31 -14.27 23.51
N CYS A 161 -1.28 -13.36 23.46
CA CYS A 161 -1.02 -11.92 23.57
C CYS A 161 -0.35 -11.58 24.90
N PRO A 162 0.78 -10.86 24.90
CA PRO A 162 1.46 -10.48 26.14
C PRO A 162 0.65 -9.50 27.00
N ILE A 163 -0.39 -8.86 26.43
CA ILE A 163 -1.18 -7.82 27.10
C ILE A 163 -2.51 -8.38 27.63
N CYS A 164 -3.31 -9.11 26.81
CA CYS A 164 -4.64 -9.58 27.21
C CYS A 164 -4.74 -11.10 27.35
N GLY A 165 -3.71 -11.88 26.96
CA GLY A 165 -3.71 -13.34 27.07
C GLY A 165 -4.52 -14.08 26.00
N ASP A 166 -5.00 -13.38 24.94
CA ASP A 166 -5.68 -14.02 23.81
C ASP A 166 -4.72 -14.98 23.08
N ASP A 167 -5.12 -16.25 22.92
CA ASP A 167 -4.29 -17.33 22.33
C ASP A 167 -4.26 -17.29 20.78
N GLY A 168 -5.03 -16.41 20.18
CA GLY A 168 -5.05 -16.20 18.73
C GLY A 168 -4.26 -14.96 18.26
N ALA A 169 -3.42 -14.41 19.13
CA ALA A 169 -2.66 -13.22 18.83
C ALA A 169 -1.60 -13.48 17.75
N ARG A 170 -1.42 -12.52 16.84
CA ARG A 170 -0.46 -12.61 15.72
C ARG A 170 0.90 -12.05 16.10
N GLY A 171 1.90 -12.31 15.29
CA GLY A 171 3.27 -11.88 15.54
C GLY A 171 3.49 -10.36 15.59
N ASP A 172 2.54 -9.54 15.12
CA ASP A 172 2.67 -8.09 15.06
C ASP A 172 1.60 -7.34 15.86
N GLN A 173 0.44 -8.01 16.11
CA GLN A 173 -0.68 -7.39 16.82
C GLN A 173 -1.70 -8.42 17.33
N CYS A 174 -2.44 -8.03 18.34
CA CYS A 174 -3.60 -8.78 18.84
C CYS A 174 -4.90 -8.24 18.22
N ASP A 175 -5.68 -9.10 17.58
CA ASP A 175 -6.98 -8.71 17.01
C ASP A 175 -8.03 -8.43 18.09
N GLU A 176 -7.88 -8.97 19.31
CA GLU A 176 -8.84 -8.79 20.40
C GLU A 176 -8.66 -7.44 21.13
N CYS A 177 -7.44 -7.10 21.55
CA CYS A 177 -7.19 -5.88 22.31
C CYS A 177 -6.55 -4.75 21.48
N GLY A 178 -6.13 -5.03 20.24
CA GLY A 178 -5.49 -4.04 19.35
C GLY A 178 -4.05 -3.68 19.73
N ALA A 179 -3.44 -4.35 20.70
CA ALA A 179 -2.06 -4.10 21.10
C ALA A 179 -1.09 -4.51 19.98
N THR A 180 -0.03 -3.74 19.82
CA THR A 180 1.08 -4.02 18.90
C THR A 180 2.34 -4.36 19.70
N TYR A 181 3.13 -5.31 19.23
CA TYR A 181 4.33 -5.82 19.88
C TYR A 181 5.23 -6.48 18.82
N GLU A 182 6.45 -6.82 19.22
CA GLU A 182 7.35 -7.61 18.38
C GLU A 182 7.02 -9.11 18.52
N ALA A 183 7.22 -9.90 17.46
CA ALA A 183 6.84 -11.32 17.44
C ALA A 183 7.44 -12.13 18.59
N HIS A 184 8.66 -11.81 19.03
CA HIS A 184 9.33 -12.47 20.12
C HIS A 184 8.73 -12.19 21.53
N GLU A 185 7.83 -11.22 21.64
CA GLU A 185 7.11 -10.89 22.88
C GLU A 185 5.85 -11.75 23.09
N LEU A 186 5.42 -12.52 22.06
CA LEU A 186 4.33 -13.47 22.21
C LEU A 186 4.68 -14.58 23.21
N ASN A 187 3.71 -14.93 24.07
CA ASN A 187 3.82 -16.13 24.88
C ASN A 187 3.39 -17.36 24.07
N ASN A 188 4.05 -18.50 24.30
CA ASN A 188 3.77 -19.76 23.60
C ASN A 188 3.68 -19.61 22.07
N PRO A 189 4.68 -18.99 21.41
CA PRO A 189 4.65 -18.78 19.97
C PRO A 189 4.67 -20.11 19.22
N ARG A 190 3.94 -20.17 18.09
CA ARG A 190 3.88 -21.32 17.20
C ARG A 190 3.77 -20.91 15.75
N SER A 191 4.20 -21.78 14.84
CA SER A 191 3.93 -21.59 13.41
C SER A 191 2.43 -21.78 13.15
N LYS A 192 1.80 -20.83 12.51
CA LYS A 192 0.38 -20.88 12.15
C LYS A 192 0.05 -22.01 11.19
N MET A 193 0.93 -22.25 10.22
CA MET A 193 0.71 -23.25 9.16
C MET A 193 1.13 -24.65 9.58
N ASN A 194 2.01 -24.75 10.56
CA ASN A 194 2.50 -26.02 11.09
C ASN A 194 2.70 -25.91 12.62
N PRO A 195 1.62 -25.96 13.42
CA PRO A 195 1.70 -25.74 14.88
C PRO A 195 2.60 -26.70 15.64
N GLU A 196 2.90 -27.87 15.06
CA GLU A 196 3.78 -28.88 15.64
C GLU A 196 5.25 -28.67 15.23
N ALA A 197 5.54 -27.71 14.36
CA ALA A 197 6.92 -27.44 13.96
C ALA A 197 7.73 -26.82 15.10
N GLU A 198 8.98 -27.21 15.21
CA GLU A 198 9.94 -26.51 16.04
C GLU A 198 10.26 -25.16 15.44
N ILE A 199 10.18 -24.10 16.26
CA ILE A 199 10.54 -22.75 15.87
C ILE A 199 11.65 -22.24 16.78
N GLU A 200 12.58 -21.47 16.21
CA GLU A 200 13.64 -20.78 16.95
C GLU A 200 13.78 -19.34 16.50
N ILE A 201 14.43 -18.50 17.30
CA ILE A 201 14.73 -17.12 16.93
C ILE A 201 16.08 -17.12 16.21
N ARG A 202 16.11 -16.47 15.02
CA ARG A 202 17.34 -16.24 14.24
C ARG A 202 17.49 -14.76 13.89
N ASP A 203 18.72 -14.35 13.78
CA ASP A 203 19.07 -13.02 13.26
C ASP A 203 18.90 -13.00 11.74
N THR A 204 18.35 -11.89 11.23
CA THR A 204 18.20 -11.63 9.80
C THR A 204 18.44 -10.16 9.51
N GLU A 205 19.08 -9.88 8.36
CA GLU A 205 19.44 -8.53 7.94
C GLU A 205 18.31 -7.92 7.10
N HIS A 206 17.94 -6.67 7.42
CA HIS A 206 16.90 -5.94 6.69
C HIS A 206 17.28 -4.48 6.43
N PHE A 207 16.71 -3.90 5.37
CA PHE A 207 16.76 -2.48 5.12
C PHE A 207 15.62 -1.78 5.85
N PHE A 208 15.96 -0.64 6.46
CA PHE A 208 15.04 0.23 7.17
C PHE A 208 15.04 1.60 6.50
N TYR A 209 13.87 2.06 6.07
CA TYR A 209 13.71 3.40 5.54
C TYR A 209 13.85 4.42 6.67
N ARG A 210 14.73 5.39 6.46
CA ARG A 210 15.09 6.43 7.43
C ARG A 210 13.95 7.45 7.60
N LEU A 211 12.78 6.95 8.05
CA LEU A 211 11.59 7.78 8.25
C LEU A 211 11.81 8.90 9.28
N ASP A 212 12.73 8.71 10.22
CA ASP A 212 13.18 9.70 11.19
C ASP A 212 13.68 11.01 10.56
N ARG A 213 14.31 10.95 9.38
CA ARG A 213 14.79 12.14 8.65
C ARG A 213 13.66 13.06 8.17
N PHE A 214 12.45 12.55 8.08
CA PHE A 214 11.31 13.28 7.54
C PHE A 214 10.42 13.91 8.62
N GLN A 215 10.73 13.75 9.91
CA GLN A 215 9.91 14.23 11.02
C GLN A 215 9.50 15.69 10.84
N TYR A 216 10.47 16.58 10.72
CA TYR A 216 10.24 18.01 10.64
C TYR A 216 9.42 18.43 9.41
N VAL A 217 9.78 17.93 8.23
CA VAL A 217 9.12 18.31 6.98
C VAL A 217 7.70 17.75 6.92
N LEU A 218 7.45 16.57 7.51
CA LEU A 218 6.10 15.99 7.61
C LEU A 218 5.22 16.76 8.63
N GLU A 219 5.78 17.27 9.71
CA GLU A 219 5.07 18.16 10.64
C GLU A 219 4.63 19.45 9.94
N GLN A 220 5.51 20.04 9.14
CA GLN A 220 5.17 21.22 8.33
C GLN A 220 4.03 20.89 7.35
N HIS A 221 4.18 19.81 6.57
CA HIS A 221 3.18 19.38 5.62
C HIS A 221 1.82 19.08 6.28
N ALA A 222 1.81 18.37 7.40
CA ALA A 222 0.58 18.06 8.15
C ALA A 222 -0.12 19.33 8.67
N ASN A 223 0.63 20.31 9.12
CA ASN A 223 0.07 21.60 9.54
C ASN A 223 -0.57 22.36 8.37
N ASP A 224 0.07 22.35 7.19
CA ASP A 224 -0.45 22.98 5.98
C ASP A 224 -1.72 22.29 5.47
N ARG A 225 -1.81 20.96 5.62
CA ARG A 225 -2.97 20.14 5.18
C ARG A 225 -4.09 20.09 6.22
N ALA A 226 -3.83 20.37 7.49
CA ALA A 226 -4.82 20.28 8.57
C ALA A 226 -6.16 20.98 8.27
N PRO A 227 -6.23 22.15 7.59
CA PRO A 227 -7.51 22.80 7.29
C PRO A 227 -8.42 21.98 6.35
N VAL A 228 -7.86 21.14 5.46
CA VAL A 228 -8.61 20.38 4.46
C VAL A 228 -8.83 18.92 4.84
N TRP A 229 -8.02 18.38 5.75
CA TRP A 229 -8.16 16.99 6.21
C TRP A 229 -9.35 16.80 7.15
N LYS A 230 -10.00 15.64 7.06
CA LYS A 230 -11.01 15.20 8.04
C LYS A 230 -10.41 15.08 9.45
N ALA A 231 -11.27 15.14 10.47
CA ALA A 231 -10.85 15.07 11.87
C ALA A 231 -10.08 13.80 12.23
N ASN A 232 -10.51 12.63 11.71
CA ASN A 232 -9.85 11.35 11.91
C ASN A 232 -8.45 11.31 11.26
N VAL A 233 -8.30 11.90 10.07
CA VAL A 233 -7.00 12.01 9.38
C VAL A 233 -6.03 12.84 10.21
N ARG A 234 -6.46 14.05 10.62
CA ARG A 234 -5.63 14.92 11.48
C ARG A 234 -5.21 14.25 12.79
N ALA A 235 -6.17 13.60 13.47
CA ALA A 235 -5.90 12.99 14.77
C ALA A 235 -4.88 11.84 14.66
N MET A 236 -5.03 10.96 13.69
CA MET A 236 -4.14 9.82 13.51
C MET A 236 -2.76 10.24 13.01
N THR A 237 -2.68 11.18 12.08
CA THR A 237 -1.40 11.74 11.60
C THR A 237 -0.64 12.40 12.75
N LYS A 238 -1.36 13.25 13.53
CA LYS A 238 -0.75 13.90 14.69
C LYS A 238 -0.25 12.88 15.72
N GLN A 239 -1.00 11.85 16.02
CA GLN A 239 -0.58 10.78 16.94
C GLN A 239 0.74 10.14 16.48
N TRP A 240 0.90 9.84 15.20
CA TRP A 240 2.13 9.26 14.66
C TRP A 240 3.32 10.21 14.77
N LEU A 241 3.13 11.49 14.43
CA LEU A 241 4.19 12.50 14.52
C LEU A 241 4.59 12.79 15.96
N ASP A 242 3.62 12.88 16.89
CA ASP A 242 3.88 13.11 18.32
C ASP A 242 4.68 11.96 18.97
N MET A 243 4.55 10.72 18.48
CA MET A 243 5.34 9.58 18.97
C MET A 243 6.81 9.64 18.55
N GLY A 244 7.15 10.49 17.60
CA GLY A 244 8.45 10.55 16.96
C GLY A 244 8.64 9.41 15.93
N LEU A 245 8.98 9.78 14.71
CA LEU A 245 9.19 8.82 13.63
C LEU A 245 10.48 8.04 13.83
N ARG A 246 10.43 6.75 13.55
CA ARG A 246 11.57 5.84 13.62
C ARG A 246 11.78 5.13 12.29
N PRO A 247 13.01 4.69 11.98
CA PRO A 247 13.25 3.87 10.80
C PRO A 247 12.31 2.66 10.75
N ARG A 248 11.80 2.35 9.56
CA ARG A 248 10.83 1.28 9.31
C ARG A 248 11.40 0.24 8.37
N ALA A 249 11.32 -1.05 8.75
CA ALA A 249 11.75 -2.16 7.90
C ALA A 249 10.95 -2.20 6.60
N VAL A 250 11.67 -2.16 5.46
CA VAL A 250 11.11 -2.15 4.11
C VAL A 250 11.40 -3.42 3.32
N THR A 251 11.99 -4.41 3.96
CA THR A 251 12.24 -5.73 3.40
C THR A 251 11.69 -6.83 4.32
N ARG A 252 11.43 -7.99 3.75
CA ARG A 252 10.91 -9.17 4.49
C ARG A 252 11.55 -10.44 3.96
N ASP A 253 11.71 -11.44 4.84
CA ASP A 253 12.04 -12.82 4.48
C ASP A 253 10.79 -13.53 3.94
N LEU A 254 10.52 -13.31 2.68
CA LEU A 254 9.38 -13.88 1.98
C LEU A 254 9.72 -14.02 0.49
N GLU A 255 9.44 -15.20 -0.07
CA GLU A 255 9.74 -15.48 -1.48
C GLU A 255 8.69 -14.86 -2.42
N TRP A 256 7.43 -14.74 -1.97
CA TRP A 256 6.35 -14.16 -2.78
C TRP A 256 6.27 -12.65 -2.60
N GLY A 257 6.92 -11.93 -3.48
CA GLY A 257 7.03 -10.47 -3.47
C GLY A 257 7.92 -9.97 -4.59
N ILE A 258 8.29 -8.70 -4.53
CA ILE A 258 9.30 -8.12 -5.42
C ILE A 258 10.67 -8.39 -4.80
N SER A 259 11.44 -9.29 -5.41
CA SER A 259 12.81 -9.61 -4.97
C SER A 259 13.71 -8.37 -4.96
N LEU A 260 14.60 -8.28 -3.99
CA LEU A 260 15.53 -7.16 -3.89
C LEU A 260 16.45 -7.09 -5.12
N PRO A 261 16.68 -5.90 -5.67
CA PRO A 261 17.55 -5.71 -6.82
C PRO A 261 19.03 -5.61 -6.40
N LEU A 262 19.48 -6.54 -5.54
CA LEU A 262 20.81 -6.57 -4.96
C LEU A 262 21.50 -7.89 -5.28
N GLU A 263 22.83 -7.86 -5.40
CA GLU A 263 23.67 -9.03 -5.53
C GLU A 263 24.12 -9.52 -4.15
N GLY A 264 24.22 -10.83 -3.96
CA GLY A 264 24.66 -11.47 -2.73
C GLY A 264 23.66 -12.51 -2.21
N ASP A 265 24.19 -13.61 -1.66
CA ASP A 265 23.37 -14.72 -1.15
C ASP A 265 22.53 -14.32 0.09
N GLU A 266 22.96 -13.31 0.83
CA GLU A 266 22.27 -12.75 1.99
C GLU A 266 20.92 -12.11 1.65
N TRP A 267 20.72 -11.74 0.37
CA TRP A 267 19.46 -11.14 -0.14
C TRP A 267 18.53 -12.15 -0.80
N ASN A 268 19.00 -13.40 -0.99
CA ASN A 268 18.16 -14.45 -1.54
C ASN A 268 17.01 -14.79 -0.57
N GLY A 269 15.81 -14.96 -1.13
CA GLY A 269 14.59 -15.23 -0.34
C GLY A 269 14.02 -14.00 0.38
N LYS A 270 14.54 -12.81 0.07
CA LYS A 270 14.02 -11.54 0.60
C LYS A 270 13.31 -10.74 -0.48
N CYS A 271 12.26 -10.05 -0.07
CA CYS A 271 11.50 -9.15 -0.94
C CYS A 271 11.29 -7.77 -0.31
N VAL A 272 10.91 -6.81 -1.14
CA VAL A 272 10.41 -5.51 -0.70
C VAL A 272 9.10 -5.73 0.07
N TYR A 273 8.95 -5.05 1.21
CA TYR A 273 7.74 -5.14 2.04
C TYR A 273 6.51 -4.68 1.25
N VAL A 274 5.47 -5.48 1.28
CA VAL A 274 4.28 -5.32 0.43
C VAL A 274 3.66 -3.93 0.49
N TRP A 275 3.56 -3.30 1.65
CA TRP A 275 2.96 -1.97 1.75
C TRP A 275 3.90 -0.86 1.27
N PHE A 276 5.23 -1.07 1.37
CA PHE A 276 6.20 -0.14 0.82
C PHE A 276 6.23 -0.20 -0.72
N GLU A 277 5.97 -1.36 -1.31
CA GLU A 277 5.86 -1.50 -2.77
C GLU A 277 4.48 -1.09 -3.30
N ALA A 278 3.39 -1.54 -2.65
CA ALA A 278 2.03 -1.35 -3.14
C ALA A 278 1.63 0.14 -3.19
N VAL A 279 2.09 0.95 -2.23
CA VAL A 279 1.85 2.41 -2.23
C VAL A 279 2.48 3.10 -3.44
N GLN A 280 3.56 2.58 -3.99
CA GLN A 280 4.18 3.05 -5.23
C GLN A 280 3.33 2.72 -6.47
N GLY A 281 2.33 1.85 -6.30
CA GLY A 281 1.37 1.47 -7.32
C GLY A 281 0.65 2.66 -7.94
N TYR A 282 0.33 3.68 -7.18
CA TYR A 282 -0.30 4.91 -7.69
C TYR A 282 0.58 5.60 -8.74
N TYR A 283 1.86 5.74 -8.42
CA TYR A 283 2.84 6.37 -9.31
C TYR A 283 3.16 5.49 -10.52
N SER A 284 3.38 4.20 -10.31
CA SER A 284 3.63 3.26 -11.41
C SER A 284 2.44 3.15 -12.36
N CYS A 285 1.19 3.12 -11.85
CA CYS A 285 -0.02 3.12 -12.67
C CYS A 285 -0.10 4.33 -13.60
N ALA A 286 0.17 5.53 -13.10
CA ALA A 286 0.17 6.72 -13.95
C ALA A 286 1.21 6.64 -15.07
N ARG A 287 2.41 6.12 -14.77
CA ARG A 287 3.48 5.91 -15.77
C ARG A 287 3.11 4.82 -16.78
N ILE A 288 2.51 3.72 -16.31
CA ILE A 288 2.06 2.61 -17.15
C ILE A 288 0.91 3.08 -18.04
N TRP A 289 -0.09 3.78 -17.46
CA TRP A 289 -1.20 4.37 -18.21
C TRP A 289 -0.69 5.30 -19.31
N SER A 290 0.21 6.22 -18.97
CA SER A 290 0.81 7.17 -19.90
C SER A 290 1.47 6.47 -21.09
N ARG A 291 2.22 5.38 -20.84
CA ARG A 291 2.87 4.58 -21.89
C ARG A 291 1.89 3.82 -22.79
N ARG A 292 0.83 3.27 -22.19
CA ARG A 292 -0.14 2.40 -22.90
C ARG A 292 -1.17 3.18 -23.68
N TYR A 293 -1.59 4.35 -23.17
CA TYR A 293 -2.80 5.03 -23.65
C TYR A 293 -2.58 6.50 -24.06
N ALA A 294 -1.44 7.09 -23.77
CA ALA A 294 -1.12 8.48 -24.10
C ALA A 294 0.28 8.60 -24.72
N ASN A 295 1.11 9.49 -24.19
CA ASN A 295 2.53 9.57 -24.54
C ASN A 295 3.41 9.29 -23.31
N LYS A 296 4.64 8.85 -23.54
CA LYS A 296 5.56 8.36 -22.51
C LYS A 296 5.70 9.27 -21.28
N ASN A 297 5.56 10.58 -21.45
CA ASN A 297 5.78 11.57 -20.39
C ASN A 297 4.48 12.25 -19.90
N GLU A 298 3.33 11.85 -20.40
CA GLU A 298 2.05 12.47 -20.06
C GLU A 298 1.77 12.41 -18.55
N TRP A 299 2.17 11.31 -17.87
CA TRP A 299 2.02 11.12 -16.44
C TRP A 299 2.54 12.29 -15.59
N ARG A 300 3.58 13.05 -16.07
CA ARG A 300 4.16 14.18 -15.34
C ARG A 300 3.15 15.27 -15.04
N LYS A 301 2.16 15.46 -15.89
CA LYS A 301 1.11 16.47 -15.70
C LYS A 301 0.23 16.18 -14.48
N TRP A 302 0.09 14.89 -14.10
CA TRP A 302 -0.64 14.48 -12.90
C TRP A 302 0.26 14.25 -11.69
N TRP A 303 1.58 14.30 -11.84
CA TRP A 303 2.49 13.98 -10.74
C TRP A 303 3.46 15.08 -10.39
N CYS A 304 3.94 15.87 -11.35
CA CYS A 304 4.98 16.84 -11.10
C CYS A 304 4.39 18.26 -10.93
N ILE A 305 4.98 19.00 -9.99
CA ILE A 305 4.77 20.44 -9.88
C ILE A 305 5.39 21.09 -11.13
N SER A 306 4.60 21.91 -11.81
CA SER A 306 5.08 22.58 -13.05
C SER A 306 6.10 23.68 -12.74
N GLU A 307 6.82 24.13 -13.77
CA GLU A 307 7.85 25.17 -13.65
C GLU A 307 7.30 26.52 -13.13
N ASP A 308 6.02 26.80 -13.37
CA ASP A 308 5.33 28.00 -12.85
C ASP A 308 4.74 27.77 -11.45
N GLY A 309 4.96 26.61 -10.83
CA GLY A 309 4.52 26.26 -9.48
C GLY A 309 3.10 25.69 -9.40
N ALA A 310 2.39 25.49 -10.53
CA ALA A 310 1.09 24.85 -10.50
C ALA A 310 1.22 23.38 -10.08
N THR A 311 0.46 23.01 -9.05
CA THR A 311 0.53 21.68 -8.42
C THR A 311 -0.67 20.84 -8.81
N PRO A 312 -0.49 19.63 -9.37
CA PRO A 312 -1.59 18.72 -9.62
C PRO A 312 -2.25 18.31 -8.30
N ARG A 313 -3.55 18.11 -8.32
CA ARG A 313 -4.33 17.81 -7.12
C ARG A 313 -4.45 16.30 -6.90
N HIS A 314 -3.69 15.76 -5.95
CA HIS A 314 -3.73 14.33 -5.58
C HIS A 314 -4.75 14.09 -4.46
N LEU A 315 -5.66 13.14 -4.67
CA LEU A 315 -6.70 12.75 -3.73
C LEU A 315 -6.60 11.24 -3.47
N TYR A 316 -6.34 10.85 -2.22
CA TYR A 316 -6.16 9.44 -1.83
C TYR A 316 -7.38 8.93 -1.06
N PHE A 317 -8.20 8.12 -1.71
CA PHE A 317 -9.38 7.50 -1.13
C PHE A 317 -9.04 6.15 -0.49
N LEU A 318 -9.33 5.99 0.80
CA LEU A 318 -8.89 4.84 1.58
C LEU A 318 -9.77 4.59 2.82
N GLY A 319 -9.63 3.41 3.43
CA GLY A 319 -10.12 3.12 4.77
C GLY A 319 -9.20 3.75 5.84
N LYS A 320 -9.76 4.09 6.99
CA LYS A 320 -9.05 4.80 8.07
C LYS A 320 -7.77 4.14 8.56
N ASP A 321 -7.67 2.83 8.45
CA ASP A 321 -6.48 2.03 8.82
C ASP A 321 -5.25 2.37 7.96
N ASN A 322 -5.46 2.92 6.77
CA ASN A 322 -4.40 3.31 5.85
C ASN A 322 -3.96 4.78 5.98
N ILE A 323 -4.53 5.55 6.93
CA ILE A 323 -4.18 6.97 7.11
C ILE A 323 -2.67 7.16 7.30
N PRO A 324 -1.97 6.48 8.23
CA PRO A 324 -0.53 6.72 8.44
C PRO A 324 0.31 6.42 7.20
N PHE A 325 -0.10 5.43 6.39
CA PHE A 325 0.58 5.13 5.14
C PHE A 325 0.49 6.27 4.13
N HIS A 326 -0.61 7.02 4.10
CA HIS A 326 -0.86 8.05 3.10
C HIS A 326 -0.57 9.48 3.58
N THR A 327 -0.42 9.68 4.89
CA THR A 327 -0.10 11.00 5.46
C THR A 327 1.30 11.10 6.05
N VAL A 328 2.00 9.95 6.19
CA VAL A 328 3.36 9.90 6.76
C VAL A 328 4.29 9.13 5.83
N ILE A 329 4.05 7.82 5.59
CA ILE A 329 5.01 6.96 4.89
C ILE A 329 5.09 7.31 3.40
N TRP A 330 3.96 7.45 2.72
CA TRP A 330 3.93 7.78 1.29
C TRP A 330 4.46 9.18 0.97
N PRO A 331 4.06 10.24 1.70
CA PRO A 331 4.70 11.55 1.54
C PRO A 331 6.22 11.53 1.79
N ALA A 332 6.68 10.81 2.82
CA ALA A 332 8.11 10.63 3.04
C ALA A 332 8.79 9.93 1.86
N LEU A 333 8.16 8.89 1.30
CA LEU A 333 8.71 8.17 0.15
C LEU A 333 8.77 9.06 -1.11
N ILE A 334 7.73 9.87 -1.37
CA ILE A 334 7.74 10.86 -2.47
C ILE A 334 8.88 11.86 -2.28
N MET A 335 9.03 12.43 -1.10
CA MET A 335 10.13 13.38 -0.80
C MET A 335 11.51 12.71 -0.89
N GLY A 336 11.63 11.45 -0.45
CA GLY A 336 12.86 10.67 -0.62
C GLY A 336 13.20 10.43 -2.09
N LEU A 337 12.21 10.14 -2.93
CA LEU A 337 12.40 10.00 -4.38
C LEU A 337 12.76 11.33 -5.04
N ASN A 338 12.15 12.44 -4.62
CA ASN A 338 12.53 13.77 -5.11
C ASN A 338 13.97 14.09 -4.72
N HIS A 339 14.35 13.83 -3.46
CA HIS A 339 15.70 14.00 -2.96
C HIS A 339 16.72 13.21 -3.81
N ALA A 340 16.47 11.93 -4.05
CA ALA A 340 17.32 11.08 -4.88
C ALA A 340 17.39 11.58 -6.34
N ASN A 341 16.24 11.95 -6.93
CA ASN A 341 16.17 12.44 -8.31
C ASN A 341 16.90 13.79 -8.52
N ASN A 342 16.96 14.61 -7.47
CA ASN A 342 17.68 15.90 -7.47
C ASN A 342 19.19 15.72 -7.21
N GLY A 343 19.66 14.49 -6.99
CA GLY A 343 21.07 14.17 -6.79
C GLY A 343 21.59 14.53 -5.40
N PHE A 344 20.71 14.64 -4.41
CA PHE A 344 21.07 14.83 -3.00
C PHE A 344 21.45 13.51 -2.34
N ASP A 345 22.22 13.56 -1.27
CA ASP A 345 22.69 12.41 -0.52
C ASP A 345 22.22 12.45 0.97
N GLU A 346 22.74 11.52 1.78
CA GLU A 346 22.36 11.38 3.18
C GLU A 346 22.70 12.60 4.06
N SER A 347 23.61 13.48 3.62
CA SER A 347 24.03 14.67 4.36
C SER A 347 23.13 15.88 4.10
N ASP A 348 22.37 15.85 3.00
CA ASP A 348 21.49 16.94 2.60
C ASP A 348 20.18 16.94 3.38
N GLN A 349 19.62 18.11 3.61
CA GLN A 349 18.34 18.26 4.27
C GLN A 349 17.18 17.85 3.37
N ILE A 350 16.16 17.17 3.93
CA ILE A 350 14.92 16.88 3.22
C ILE A 350 14.05 18.14 3.18
N GLU A 351 13.56 18.49 2.01
CA GLU A 351 12.72 19.66 1.76
C GLU A 351 11.34 19.29 1.23
N LEU A 352 10.38 20.20 1.34
CA LEU A 352 9.08 20.09 0.66
C LEU A 352 9.27 20.21 -0.85
N PRO A 353 8.44 19.50 -1.64
CA PRO A 353 8.56 19.53 -3.10
C PRO A 353 8.43 20.91 -3.71
N GLY A 354 9.27 21.21 -4.68
CA GLY A 354 9.30 22.41 -5.52
C GLY A 354 9.00 22.11 -7.00
N PRO A 355 9.15 23.11 -7.88
CA PRO A 355 8.98 22.92 -9.32
C PRO A 355 9.83 21.78 -9.88
N GLY A 356 9.21 20.91 -10.68
CA GLY A 356 9.84 19.71 -11.24
C GLY A 356 9.69 18.44 -10.39
N ASP A 357 9.47 18.59 -9.09
CA ASP A 357 9.31 17.50 -8.14
C ASP A 357 7.95 16.80 -8.26
N LEU A 358 7.88 15.58 -7.73
CA LEU A 358 6.62 14.86 -7.49
C LEU A 358 5.84 15.58 -6.39
N ALA A 359 4.58 15.88 -6.65
CA ALA A 359 3.68 16.56 -5.71
C ALA A 359 3.22 15.62 -4.58
N LEU A 360 2.96 16.21 -3.42
CA LEU A 360 2.31 15.53 -2.30
C LEU A 360 0.79 15.59 -2.42
N GLU A 361 0.10 14.89 -1.52
CA GLU A 361 -1.36 14.87 -1.50
C GLU A 361 -1.97 16.25 -1.19
N ALA A 362 -3.04 16.57 -1.92
CA ALA A 362 -3.90 17.70 -1.61
C ALA A 362 -4.92 17.33 -0.53
N ASN A 363 -5.39 16.09 -0.53
CA ASN A 363 -6.33 15.59 0.49
C ASN A 363 -6.30 14.05 0.57
N VAL A 364 -6.65 13.54 1.76
CA VAL A 364 -6.80 12.12 2.05
C VAL A 364 -8.23 11.85 2.57
N PRO A 365 -9.21 11.60 1.67
CA PRO A 365 -10.57 11.26 2.05
C PRO A 365 -10.66 9.87 2.68
N ALA A 366 -10.20 9.72 3.93
CA ALA A 366 -10.31 8.47 4.68
C ALA A 366 -11.73 8.23 5.16
N MET A 367 -12.24 7.01 4.94
CA MET A 367 -13.58 6.59 5.32
C MET A 367 -13.56 5.72 6.58
N GLU A 368 -14.59 5.89 7.41
CA GLU A 368 -14.86 4.97 8.50
C GLU A 368 -15.37 3.62 7.98
N TYR A 369 -15.24 2.58 8.79
CA TYR A 369 -15.71 1.26 8.38
C TYR A 369 -17.24 1.17 8.31
N LEU A 370 -17.74 0.60 7.22
CA LEU A 370 -19.10 0.12 7.17
C LEU A 370 -19.21 -1.09 8.13
N MET A 371 -20.25 -1.09 8.98
CA MET A 371 -20.48 -2.15 9.95
C MET A 371 -21.60 -3.08 9.47
N LEU A 372 -21.47 -4.38 9.75
CA LEU A 372 -22.49 -5.39 9.48
C LEU A 372 -22.94 -5.99 10.83
N ALA A 373 -24.21 -5.77 11.19
CA ALA A 373 -24.79 -6.27 12.45
C ALA A 373 -23.93 -5.98 13.71
N GLY A 374 -23.34 -4.78 13.76
CA GLY A 374 -22.50 -4.34 14.88
C GLY A 374 -21.04 -4.77 14.83
N GLY A 375 -20.64 -5.61 13.85
CA GLY A 375 -19.27 -6.03 13.62
C GLY A 375 -18.65 -5.43 12.35
N GLN A 376 -17.34 -5.43 12.28
CA GLN A 376 -16.61 -5.03 11.07
C GLN A 376 -16.72 -6.12 9.98
N PHE A 377 -16.79 -5.71 8.72
CA PHE A 377 -16.60 -6.61 7.59
C PHE A 377 -15.21 -7.28 7.67
N SER A 378 -15.17 -8.59 7.48
CA SER A 378 -13.92 -9.36 7.57
C SER A 378 -13.91 -10.53 6.59
N LYS A 379 -12.91 -10.53 5.68
CA LYS A 379 -12.68 -11.66 4.76
C LYS A 379 -12.32 -12.94 5.53
N SER A 380 -11.40 -12.86 6.49
CA SER A 380 -10.90 -14.03 7.25
C SER A 380 -11.97 -14.67 8.12
N ARG A 381 -12.87 -13.88 8.72
CA ARG A 381 -13.99 -14.37 9.53
C ARG A 381 -15.24 -14.69 8.70
N LYS A 382 -15.22 -14.52 7.39
CA LYS A 382 -16.37 -14.69 6.47
C LYS A 382 -17.60 -13.87 6.89
N HIS A 383 -17.37 -12.76 7.61
CA HIS A 383 -18.42 -11.83 8.05
C HIS A 383 -18.51 -10.69 7.04
N ALA A 384 -19.15 -10.95 5.90
CA ALA A 384 -19.23 -10.01 4.80
C ALA A 384 -20.45 -10.26 3.90
N ILE A 385 -20.87 -9.20 3.21
CA ILE A 385 -21.72 -9.29 2.02
C ILE A 385 -20.81 -9.07 0.83
N TRP A 386 -20.58 -10.12 0.07
CA TRP A 386 -19.67 -10.12 -1.08
C TRP A 386 -20.28 -9.33 -2.25
N LEU A 387 -19.49 -8.51 -2.90
CA LEU A 387 -19.95 -7.68 -4.01
C LEU A 387 -20.51 -8.52 -5.17
N PRO A 388 -19.88 -9.60 -5.65
CA PRO A 388 -20.49 -10.43 -6.70
C PRO A 388 -21.88 -10.95 -6.32
N SER A 389 -22.03 -11.50 -5.13
CA SER A 389 -23.34 -12.02 -4.64
C SER A 389 -24.37 -10.93 -4.40
N PHE A 390 -23.95 -9.70 -4.12
CA PHE A 390 -24.83 -8.55 -4.01
C PHE A 390 -25.40 -8.17 -5.38
N LEU A 391 -24.53 -8.11 -6.41
CA LEU A 391 -24.92 -7.76 -7.77
C LEU A 391 -25.81 -8.81 -8.49
N GLU A 392 -25.79 -10.06 -8.03
CA GLU A 392 -26.79 -11.08 -8.47
C GLU A 392 -28.21 -10.74 -8.05
N ARG A 393 -28.41 -9.87 -7.06
CA ARG A 393 -29.72 -9.57 -6.44
C ARG A 393 -30.18 -8.13 -6.62
N PHE A 394 -29.27 -7.23 -6.86
CA PHE A 394 -29.54 -5.79 -6.94
C PHE A 394 -28.84 -5.22 -8.17
N ASP A 395 -29.57 -4.46 -8.96
CA ASP A 395 -29.00 -3.67 -10.05
C ASP A 395 -28.21 -2.50 -9.47
N PRO A 396 -27.05 -2.18 -10.03
CA PRO A 396 -26.17 -1.09 -9.59
C PRO A 396 -26.75 0.31 -9.84
#